data_0947a26321be27f1762f504b5bca4177
#
_entry.id   0947a26321be27f1762f504b5bca4177
#
_cell.length_a   1.000
_cell.length_b   1.000
_cell.length_c   1.000
_cell.angle_alpha   90.00
_cell.angle_beta   90.00
_cell.angle_gamma   90.00
#
_symmetry.space_group_name_H-M   'P 1'
#
loop_
_entity.id
_entity.type
_entity.pdbx_description
1 polymer ?
#
loop_
_entity_poly.entity_id
_entity_poly.type
_entity_poly.pdbx_seq_one_letter_code
_entity_poly.pdbx_strand_id
1 'polypeptide(L)'
;TSRRQRQMCIRDRAKGDNRILFTGFVQGAMLDELYSNAYIYTLPSDLEGMPLSLLEAMNYGNCCLVSDIPECAEVVEDKALIFQKSNVEDLQEKLQDACDHPEMVMEMKKHAADFICKKYNWDDVVEETMKLYRRK
;
A
#
# COMPACT_ATOMS: atom_id res chain seq x y z
N THR A 1 8.05 20.12 12.29
CA THR A 1 8.21 19.06 13.31
C THR A 1 9.09 17.94 12.78
N SER A 2 10.07 17.48 13.58
CA SER A 2 10.92 16.35 13.16
C SER A 2 10.11 15.05 13.04
N ARG A 3 10.60 14.09 12.23
CA ARG A 3 9.98 12.76 12.09
C ARG A 3 9.75 12.08 13.45
N ARG A 4 10.71 12.24 14.38
CA ARG A 4 10.62 11.70 15.75
C ARG A 4 9.48 12.33 16.55
N GLN A 5 9.28 13.64 16.46
CA GLN A 5 8.18 14.33 17.14
C GLN A 5 6.82 13.92 16.61
N ARG A 6 6.67 13.76 15.28
CA ARG A 6 5.43 13.25 14.66
C ARG A 6 5.08 11.84 15.15
N GLN A 7 6.05 10.94 15.20
CA GLN A 7 5.84 9.57 15.71
C GLN A 7 5.44 9.56 17.20
N MET A 8 6.01 10.44 18.02
CA MET A 8 5.59 10.57 19.42
C MET A 8 4.13 11.04 19.53
N CYS A 9 3.72 12.04 18.76
CA CYS A 9 2.33 12.52 18.75
C CYS A 9 1.33 11.46 18.33
N ILE A 10 1.64 10.63 17.33
CA ILE A 10 0.78 9.53 16.88
C ILE A 10 0.63 8.49 17.99
N ARG A 11 1.73 8.06 18.58
CA ARG A 11 1.71 7.10 19.69
C ARG A 11 0.95 7.61 20.91
N ASP A 12 1.09 8.91 21.22
CA ASP A 12 0.38 9.51 22.34
C ASP A 12 -1.14 9.58 22.11
N ARG A 13 -1.58 9.81 20.88
CA ARG A 13 -3.01 9.78 20.51
C ARG A 13 -3.60 8.36 20.57
N ALA A 14 -2.80 7.36 20.26
CA ALA A 14 -3.22 5.95 20.29
C ALA A 14 -3.10 5.31 21.69
N LYS A 15 -2.57 6.02 22.70
CA LYS A 15 -2.45 5.50 24.06
C LYS A 15 -3.81 5.07 24.62
N GLY A 16 -3.87 3.79 25.03
CA GLY A 16 -5.06 3.20 25.66
C GLY A 16 -5.97 2.45 24.69
N ASP A 17 -5.72 2.48 23.38
CA ASP A 17 -6.43 1.61 22.45
C ASP A 17 -5.57 0.38 22.12
N ASN A 18 -5.91 -0.76 22.73
CA ASN A 18 -5.19 -2.03 22.54
C ASN A 18 -5.33 -2.63 21.13
N ARG A 19 -6.18 -2.08 20.28
CA ARG A 19 -6.32 -2.50 18.88
C ARG A 19 -5.24 -1.90 17.99
N ILE A 20 -4.55 -0.84 18.45
CA ILE A 20 -3.50 -0.15 17.70
C ILE A 20 -2.15 -0.66 18.15
N LEU A 21 -1.46 -1.37 17.27
CA LEU A 21 -0.15 -1.96 17.52
C LEU A 21 0.94 -1.21 16.73
N PHE A 22 1.98 -0.76 17.42
CA PHE A 22 3.17 -0.16 16.81
C PHE A 22 4.28 -1.19 16.76
N THR A 23 4.46 -1.82 15.63
CA THR A 23 5.46 -2.89 15.43
C THR A 23 6.90 -2.37 15.43
N GLY A 24 7.10 -1.08 15.21
CA GLY A 24 8.44 -0.54 14.96
C GLY A 24 8.95 -0.94 13.57
N PHE A 25 10.28 -1.11 13.45
CA PHE A 25 10.87 -1.60 12.21
C PHE A 25 10.75 -3.14 12.15
N VAL A 26 10.14 -3.62 11.09
CA VAL A 26 9.88 -5.05 10.84
C VAL A 26 10.47 -5.45 9.50
N GLN A 27 11.06 -6.64 9.43
CA GLN A 27 11.58 -7.23 8.20
C GLN A 27 11.58 -8.77 8.26
N GLY A 28 11.83 -9.42 7.13
CA GLY A 28 11.86 -10.88 7.01
C GLY A 28 10.53 -11.51 7.35
N ALA A 29 10.54 -12.71 7.91
CA ALA A 29 9.35 -13.53 8.15
C ALA A 29 8.22 -12.80 8.89
N MET A 30 8.53 -11.89 9.81
CA MET A 30 7.50 -11.11 10.50
C MET A 30 6.79 -10.12 9.57
N LEU A 31 7.50 -9.52 8.63
CA LEU A 31 6.92 -8.65 7.61
C LEU A 31 6.06 -9.46 6.63
N ASP A 32 6.56 -10.63 6.21
CA ASP A 32 5.85 -11.55 5.33
C ASP A 32 4.51 -11.98 5.96
N GLU A 33 4.50 -12.31 7.26
CA GLU A 33 3.29 -12.65 8.00
C GLU A 33 2.31 -11.49 8.07
N LEU A 34 2.78 -10.27 8.29
CA LEU A 34 1.91 -9.09 8.33
C LEU A 34 1.25 -8.83 6.97
N TYR A 35 2.00 -8.90 5.86
CA TYR A 35 1.43 -8.76 4.53
C TYR A 35 0.46 -9.91 4.20
N SER A 36 0.85 -11.15 4.47
CA SER A 36 0.04 -12.33 4.11
C SER A 36 -1.30 -12.38 4.82
N ASN A 37 -1.38 -11.84 6.04
CA ASN A 37 -2.58 -11.89 6.89
C ASN A 37 -3.33 -10.56 6.99
N ALA A 38 -2.89 -9.51 6.32
CA ALA A 38 -3.59 -8.23 6.34
C ALA A 38 -4.98 -8.35 5.69
N TYR A 39 -6.00 -7.80 6.33
CA TYR A 39 -7.32 -7.65 5.73
C TYR A 39 -7.30 -6.62 4.61
N ILE A 40 -6.69 -5.46 4.89
CA ILE A 40 -6.47 -4.38 3.95
C ILE A 40 -5.12 -3.72 4.26
N TYR A 41 -4.38 -3.35 3.23
CA TYR A 41 -3.17 -2.55 3.33
C TYR A 41 -3.50 -1.09 3.04
N THR A 42 -3.12 -0.16 3.93
CA THR A 42 -3.43 1.27 3.77
C THR A 42 -2.15 2.10 3.66
N LEU A 43 -2.05 2.90 2.60
CA LEU A 43 -0.94 3.83 2.36
C LEU A 43 -1.46 5.27 2.22
N PRO A 44 -1.61 6.02 3.34
CA PRO A 44 -2.14 7.38 3.34
C PRO A 44 -1.02 8.42 3.13
N SER A 45 -0.29 8.30 2.03
CA SER A 45 0.84 9.18 1.71
C SER A 45 0.39 10.45 1.00
N ASP A 46 1.05 11.56 1.32
CA ASP A 46 0.88 12.83 0.63
C ASP A 46 1.85 13.01 -0.54
N LEU A 47 2.95 12.25 -0.53
CA LEU A 47 3.99 12.26 -1.56
C LEU A 47 4.77 10.94 -1.49
N GLU A 48 4.99 10.35 -2.65
CA GLU A 48 5.83 9.16 -2.84
C GLU A 48 6.78 9.38 -4.03
N GLY A 49 7.87 8.60 -4.06
CA GLY A 49 8.62 8.41 -5.30
C GLY A 49 8.05 7.18 -6.01
N MET A 50 8.67 6.01 -5.78
CA MET A 50 8.08 4.73 -6.14
C MET A 50 7.57 4.05 -4.86
N PRO A 51 6.27 3.81 -4.70
CA PRO A 51 5.71 3.25 -3.45
C PRO A 51 5.98 1.73 -3.35
N LEU A 52 7.24 1.34 -3.07
CA LEU A 52 7.67 -0.07 -3.04
C LEU A 52 6.83 -0.91 -2.08
N SER A 53 6.48 -0.38 -0.92
CA SER A 53 5.63 -1.07 0.04
C SER A 53 4.22 -1.37 -0.48
N LEU A 54 3.72 -0.56 -1.40
CA LEU A 54 2.46 -0.81 -2.10
C LEU A 54 2.61 -1.95 -3.12
N LEU A 55 3.71 -1.96 -3.88
CA LEU A 55 4.02 -3.07 -4.79
C LEU A 55 4.13 -4.40 -4.03
N GLU A 56 4.84 -4.39 -2.90
CA GLU A 56 4.95 -5.54 -2.00
C GLU A 56 3.57 -5.99 -1.50
N ALA A 57 2.77 -5.07 -0.96
CA ALA A 57 1.44 -5.40 -0.45
C ALA A 57 0.55 -6.04 -1.53
N MET A 58 0.55 -5.49 -2.75
CA MET A 58 -0.21 -6.05 -3.86
C MET A 58 0.32 -7.43 -4.28
N ASN A 59 1.66 -7.63 -4.27
CA ASN A 59 2.27 -8.92 -4.58
C ASN A 59 1.89 -10.02 -3.57
N TYR A 60 1.66 -9.65 -2.30
CA TYR A 60 1.12 -10.56 -1.29
C TYR A 60 -0.41 -10.78 -1.41
N GLY A 61 -1.04 -10.23 -2.44
CA GLY A 61 -2.48 -10.38 -2.68
C GLY A 61 -3.34 -9.55 -1.73
N ASN A 62 -2.87 -8.38 -1.30
CA ASN A 62 -3.67 -7.52 -0.45
C ASN A 62 -4.65 -6.66 -1.24
N CYS A 63 -5.84 -6.43 -0.67
CA CYS A 63 -6.65 -5.28 -1.00
C CYS A 63 -5.92 -4.04 -0.46
N CYS A 64 -5.68 -3.06 -1.31
CA CYS A 64 -4.98 -1.84 -0.95
C CYS A 64 -5.94 -0.65 -0.92
N LEU A 65 -5.72 0.27 0.02
CA LEU A 65 -6.38 1.57 0.09
C LEU A 65 -5.30 2.65 0.11
N VAL A 66 -5.29 3.50 -0.91
CA VAL A 66 -4.23 4.48 -1.12
C VAL A 66 -4.78 5.88 -1.34
N SER A 67 -3.98 6.90 -1.09
CA SER A 67 -4.32 8.27 -1.45
C SER A 67 -4.29 8.48 -2.97
N ASP A 68 -5.07 9.45 -3.47
CA ASP A 68 -5.22 9.80 -4.89
C ASP A 68 -4.02 10.55 -5.48
N ILE A 69 -2.83 10.40 -4.89
CA ILE A 69 -1.59 10.96 -5.46
C ILE A 69 -1.22 10.23 -6.75
N PRO A 70 -0.66 10.93 -7.74
CA PRO A 70 -0.32 10.35 -9.04
C PRO A 70 0.51 9.07 -8.94
N GLU A 71 1.50 9.04 -8.04
CA GLU A 71 2.42 7.92 -7.85
C GLU A 71 1.71 6.64 -7.36
N CYS A 72 0.69 6.78 -6.51
CA CYS A 72 -0.11 5.64 -6.06
C CYS A 72 -1.16 5.26 -7.11
N ALA A 73 -1.87 6.25 -7.66
CA ALA A 73 -2.92 6.03 -8.65
C ALA A 73 -2.38 5.32 -9.91
N GLU A 74 -1.18 5.71 -10.38
CA GLU A 74 -0.50 5.06 -11.51
C GLU A 74 -0.17 3.59 -11.21
N VAL A 75 0.23 3.28 -9.98
CA VAL A 75 0.55 1.90 -9.59
C VAL A 75 -0.69 1.03 -9.59
N VAL A 76 -1.76 1.48 -8.95
CA VAL A 76 -2.92 0.63 -8.67
C VAL A 76 -3.98 0.64 -9.77
N GLU A 77 -4.05 1.69 -10.58
CA GLU A 77 -5.10 1.90 -11.58
C GLU A 77 -6.51 1.73 -10.96
N ASP A 78 -7.28 0.74 -11.41
CA ASP A 78 -8.60 0.37 -10.88
C ASP A 78 -8.58 -0.84 -9.93
N LYS A 79 -7.40 -1.29 -9.47
CA LYS A 79 -7.21 -2.51 -8.69
C LYS A 79 -7.07 -2.28 -7.18
N ALA A 80 -7.29 -1.05 -6.72
CA ALA A 80 -7.28 -0.70 -5.30
C ALA A 80 -8.36 0.34 -4.98
N LEU A 81 -8.65 0.50 -3.71
CA LEU A 81 -9.48 1.59 -3.21
C LEU A 81 -8.65 2.87 -3.16
N ILE A 82 -9.25 3.97 -3.59
CA ILE A 82 -8.60 5.28 -3.58
C ILE A 82 -9.42 6.24 -2.74
N PHE A 83 -8.74 7.01 -1.89
CA PHE A 83 -9.33 8.08 -1.12
C PHE A 83 -8.63 9.41 -1.41
N GLN A 84 -9.33 10.52 -1.18
CA GLN A 84 -8.80 11.85 -1.42
C GLN A 84 -7.66 12.17 -0.46
N LYS A 85 -6.51 12.55 -0.99
CA LYS A 85 -5.33 12.98 -0.23
C LYS A 85 -5.67 13.96 0.88
N SER A 86 -5.11 13.71 2.07
CA SER A 86 -5.29 14.54 3.27
C SER A 86 -6.77 14.67 3.75
N ASN A 87 -7.68 13.86 3.25
CA ASN A 87 -9.09 13.82 3.66
C ASN A 87 -9.34 12.62 4.58
N VAL A 88 -9.43 12.90 5.89
CA VAL A 88 -9.61 11.87 6.93
C VAL A 88 -11.02 11.27 6.87
N GLU A 89 -12.00 12.07 6.54
CA GLU A 89 -13.42 11.66 6.42
C GLU A 89 -13.58 10.66 5.28
N ASP A 90 -13.01 10.96 4.10
CA ASP A 90 -13.05 10.05 2.95
C ASP A 90 -12.27 8.75 3.23
N LEU A 91 -11.09 8.83 3.87
CA LEU A 91 -10.36 7.64 4.32
C LEU A 91 -11.20 6.77 5.25
N GLN A 92 -11.88 7.38 6.22
CA GLN A 92 -12.76 6.66 7.15
C GLN A 92 -13.93 6.00 6.41
N GLU A 93 -14.57 6.71 5.47
CA GLU A 93 -15.67 6.20 4.65
C GLU A 93 -15.22 4.98 3.83
N LYS A 94 -14.08 5.06 3.14
CA LYS A 94 -13.52 3.93 2.37
C LYS A 94 -13.16 2.73 3.23
N LEU A 95 -12.61 2.95 4.43
CA LEU A 95 -12.33 1.87 5.37
C LEU A 95 -13.60 1.22 5.89
N GLN A 96 -14.65 2.01 6.20
CA GLN A 96 -15.93 1.51 6.63
C GLN A 96 -16.59 0.70 5.52
N ASP A 97 -16.60 1.22 4.28
CA ASP A 97 -17.13 0.53 3.11
C ASP A 97 -16.44 -0.83 2.88
N ALA A 98 -15.11 -0.88 3.02
CA ALA A 98 -14.37 -2.13 2.94
C ALA A 98 -14.73 -3.14 4.05
N CYS A 99 -15.09 -2.66 5.25
CA CYS A 99 -15.55 -3.53 6.33
C CYS A 99 -16.99 -4.03 6.09
N ASP A 100 -17.84 -3.20 5.51
CA ASP A 100 -19.25 -3.51 5.24
C ASP A 100 -19.42 -4.42 4.00
N HIS A 101 -18.45 -4.42 3.09
CA HIS A 101 -18.45 -5.18 1.83
C HIS A 101 -17.23 -6.12 1.71
N PRO A 102 -17.12 -7.17 2.55
CA PRO A 102 -15.97 -8.07 2.54
C PRO A 102 -15.79 -8.83 1.21
N GLU A 103 -16.85 -9.03 0.45
CA GLU A 103 -16.81 -9.63 -0.88
C GLU A 103 -16.03 -8.77 -1.89
N MET A 104 -16.14 -7.45 -1.83
CA MET A 104 -15.36 -6.51 -2.63
C MET A 104 -13.87 -6.62 -2.29
N VAL A 105 -13.54 -6.65 -0.99
CA VAL A 105 -12.15 -6.82 -0.52
C VAL A 105 -11.56 -8.13 -1.02
N MET A 106 -12.31 -9.22 -0.91
CA MET A 106 -11.85 -10.54 -1.38
C MET A 106 -11.67 -10.60 -2.89
N GLU A 107 -12.51 -9.92 -3.66
CA GLU A 107 -12.36 -9.86 -5.12
C GLU A 107 -11.11 -9.08 -5.54
N MET A 108 -10.83 -7.95 -4.88
CA MET A 108 -9.59 -7.19 -5.12
C MET A 108 -8.35 -8.01 -4.77
N LYS A 109 -8.38 -8.75 -3.66
CA LYS A 109 -7.28 -9.61 -3.23
C LYS A 109 -6.92 -10.68 -4.26
N LYS A 110 -7.90 -11.29 -4.91
CA LYS A 110 -7.69 -12.33 -5.93
C LYS A 110 -6.85 -11.86 -7.12
N HIS A 111 -6.98 -10.60 -7.47
CA HIS A 111 -6.40 -10.06 -8.70
C HIS A 111 -5.15 -9.20 -8.47
N ALA A 112 -4.88 -8.80 -7.23
CA ALA A 112 -3.81 -7.86 -6.90
C ALA A 112 -2.43 -8.38 -7.32
N ALA A 113 -2.06 -9.61 -6.95
CA ALA A 113 -0.76 -10.18 -7.24
C ALA A 113 -0.53 -10.38 -8.74
N ASP A 114 -1.51 -10.96 -9.44
CA ASP A 114 -1.41 -11.18 -10.89
C ASP A 114 -1.28 -9.86 -11.66
N PHE A 115 -2.01 -8.84 -11.24
CA PHE A 115 -1.97 -7.52 -11.86
C PHE A 115 -0.58 -6.88 -11.67
N ILE A 116 -0.09 -6.80 -10.43
CA ILE A 116 1.13 -6.08 -10.13
C ILE A 116 2.37 -6.76 -10.70
N CYS A 117 2.42 -8.10 -10.68
CA CYS A 117 3.52 -8.86 -11.25
C CYS A 117 3.59 -8.76 -12.77
N LYS A 118 2.46 -8.59 -13.46
CA LYS A 118 2.43 -8.33 -14.91
C LYS A 118 2.87 -6.92 -15.24
N LYS A 119 2.45 -5.94 -14.42
CA LYS A 119 2.74 -4.52 -14.67
C LYS A 119 4.19 -4.17 -14.37
N TYR A 120 4.79 -4.77 -13.34
CA TYR A 120 6.15 -4.49 -12.85
C TYR A 120 6.99 -5.76 -12.87
N ASN A 121 7.36 -6.19 -14.08
CA ASN A 121 8.20 -7.36 -14.30
C ASN A 121 9.66 -6.96 -14.43
N TRP A 122 10.53 -7.56 -13.63
CA TRP A 122 11.97 -7.31 -13.70
C TRP A 122 12.60 -7.67 -15.04
N ASP A 123 12.12 -8.70 -15.72
CA ASP A 123 12.65 -9.11 -17.02
C ASP A 123 12.42 -8.02 -18.07
N ASP A 124 11.25 -7.36 -18.04
CA ASP A 124 10.94 -6.23 -18.91
C ASP A 124 11.85 -5.03 -18.61
N VAL A 125 12.08 -4.73 -17.33
CA VAL A 125 12.99 -3.65 -16.90
C VAL A 125 14.42 -3.92 -17.39
N VAL A 126 14.90 -5.16 -17.24
CA VAL A 126 16.23 -5.57 -17.73
C VAL A 126 16.31 -5.45 -19.24
N GLU A 127 15.30 -5.92 -19.96
CA GLU A 127 15.27 -5.86 -21.43
C GLU A 127 15.31 -4.40 -21.94
N GLU A 128 14.48 -3.53 -21.39
CA GLU A 128 14.46 -2.12 -21.74
C GLU A 128 15.80 -1.43 -21.40
N THR A 129 16.38 -1.74 -20.26
CA THR A 129 17.70 -1.23 -19.88
C THR A 129 18.78 -1.69 -20.87
N MET A 130 18.78 -2.96 -21.25
CA MET A 130 19.71 -3.50 -22.23
C MET A 130 19.56 -2.87 -23.63
N LYS A 131 18.33 -2.48 -24.04
CA LYS A 131 18.09 -1.74 -25.28
C LYS A 131 18.78 -0.39 -25.27
N LEU A 132 18.80 0.31 -24.12
CA LEU A 132 19.52 1.59 -24.00
C LEU A 132 21.03 1.43 -24.18
N TYR A 133 21.63 0.39 -23.60
CA TYR A 133 23.06 0.12 -23.76
C TYR A 133 23.46 -0.34 -25.19
N ARG A 134 22.53 -0.95 -25.92
CA ARG A 134 22.76 -1.42 -27.30
C ARG A 134 22.52 -0.35 -28.36
N ARG A 135 21.89 0.77 -28.01
CA ARG A 135 21.76 1.94 -28.90
C ARG A 135 23.12 2.66 -28.95
N LYS A 136 24.00 2.21 -29.90
CA LYS A 136 25.14 2.97 -30.37
C LYS A 136 24.80 3.63 -31.70
#